data_969530cec45eda70b462eaef6d8995b0
#
_entry.id   969530cec45eda70b462eaef6d8995b0
#
_cell.length_a   1.000
_cell.length_b   1.000
_cell.length_c   1.000
_cell.angle_alpha   90.00
_cell.angle_beta   90.00
_cell.angle_gamma   90.00
#
_symmetry.space_group_name_H-M   'P 1'
#
loop_
_entity.id
_entity.type
_entity.pdbx_description
1 polymer ?
#
loop_
_entity_poly.entity_id
_entity_poly.type
_entity_poly.pdbx_seq_one_letter_code
_entity_poly.pdbx_strand_id
1 'polypeptide(L)'
;VKIALISPAHPLRGGIAASSERLAIALQEAGHIVTIYSFKLQYPAFLFPGKTQYSEDAAPLRLHIVPLLHSLNPLNWFISGRVIAKSRPDRVIVRFWLPFMGPCLGTVLRIVRRKSAPGLRITALTDNIIPHEKRPGDLLLSRYFAHSCDDFVVMSRSVAHEIEYVLGAPTLVRLTKQSAIAPIRYAPHPVYDNYGSAMEKTAARTALGITAKAPLVLFFGLIRAYKGLDLLLEALQYTPHIHALIAGECYDDWAAYQKIIEQHHLSERLHLHLHFIPTEQVKLYFSAADLVVQPYKNATQSGISQIAYHFGVPMVVTKVGGLPEIVAHGASGYVVAPEPAAIADAMQDYFTHHRSEWMREQVRAARGRFSWENLVKTLLK
;
A
#
# COMPACT_ATOMS: atom_id res chain seq x y z
N VAL A 1 -5.94 -21.64 -15.35
CA VAL A 1 -4.52 -21.70 -14.95
C VAL A 1 -4.44 -21.86 -13.44
N LYS A 2 -3.57 -22.75 -12.96
CA LYS A 2 -3.33 -22.96 -11.53
C LYS A 2 -2.21 -22.05 -11.06
N ILE A 3 -2.54 -21.16 -10.11
CA ILE A 3 -1.64 -20.11 -9.64
C ILE A 3 -1.26 -20.37 -8.19
N ALA A 4 0.03 -20.40 -7.90
CA ALA A 4 0.57 -20.30 -6.55
C ALA A 4 0.88 -18.84 -6.23
N LEU A 5 0.10 -18.23 -5.35
CA LEU A 5 0.35 -16.88 -4.84
C LEU A 5 1.13 -16.97 -3.52
N ILE A 6 2.38 -16.55 -3.53
CA ILE A 6 3.23 -16.51 -2.31
C ILE A 6 3.15 -15.10 -1.73
N SER A 7 2.41 -14.92 -0.65
CA SER A 7 2.14 -13.62 -0.06
C SER A 7 1.60 -13.75 1.37
N PRO A 8 1.71 -12.71 2.22
CA PRO A 8 0.93 -12.62 3.44
C PRO A 8 -0.57 -12.70 3.15
N ALA A 9 -1.29 -13.43 3.98
CA ALA A 9 -2.75 -13.55 4.00
C ALA A 9 -3.18 -13.99 5.39
N HIS A 10 -4.48 -14.07 5.67
CA HIS A 10 -5.01 -14.55 6.94
C HIS A 10 -4.23 -15.79 7.47
N PRO A 11 -3.91 -15.88 8.78
CA PRO A 11 -4.32 -14.97 9.87
C PRO A 11 -3.45 -13.72 10.03
N LEU A 12 -2.58 -13.38 9.09
CA LEU A 12 -1.78 -12.17 9.14
C LEU A 12 -2.63 -10.95 8.80
N ARG A 13 -2.45 -9.84 9.54
CA ARG A 13 -3.14 -8.58 9.31
C ARG A 13 -2.30 -7.56 8.55
N GLY A 14 -2.96 -6.55 8.01
CA GLY A 14 -2.35 -5.38 7.37
C GLY A 14 -2.63 -5.27 5.87
N GLY A 15 -2.29 -4.12 5.30
CA GLY A 15 -2.66 -3.78 3.92
C GLY A 15 -2.15 -4.76 2.86
N ILE A 16 -0.97 -5.37 3.07
CA ILE A 16 -0.42 -6.37 2.14
C ILE A 16 -1.26 -7.65 2.18
N ALA A 17 -1.64 -8.13 3.37
CA ALA A 17 -2.47 -9.32 3.51
C ALA A 17 -3.85 -9.10 2.85
N ALA A 18 -4.55 -8.04 3.24
CA ALA A 18 -5.86 -7.71 2.69
C ALA A 18 -5.85 -7.54 1.15
N SER A 19 -4.83 -6.84 0.61
CA SER A 19 -4.73 -6.67 -0.84
C SER A 19 -4.32 -7.96 -1.57
N SER A 20 -3.60 -8.87 -0.93
CA SER A 20 -3.26 -10.18 -1.51
C SER A 20 -4.46 -11.12 -1.56
N GLU A 21 -5.30 -11.08 -0.55
CA GLU A 21 -6.58 -11.80 -0.53
C GLU A 21 -7.52 -11.28 -1.61
N ARG A 22 -7.63 -9.95 -1.76
CA ARG A 22 -8.43 -9.37 -2.83
C ARG A 22 -7.86 -9.69 -4.23
N LEU A 23 -6.53 -9.72 -4.38
CA LEU A 23 -5.89 -10.18 -5.63
C LEU A 23 -6.25 -11.64 -5.94
N ALA A 24 -6.22 -12.51 -4.93
CA ALA A 24 -6.60 -13.90 -5.12
C ALA A 24 -8.05 -14.05 -5.58
N ILE A 25 -8.96 -13.26 -5.00
CA ILE A 25 -10.37 -13.19 -5.44
C ILE A 25 -10.46 -12.73 -6.91
N ALA A 26 -9.74 -11.67 -7.28
CA ALA A 26 -9.75 -11.16 -8.65
C ALA A 26 -9.20 -12.18 -9.66
N LEU A 27 -8.18 -12.94 -9.29
CA LEU A 27 -7.66 -14.04 -10.09
C LEU A 27 -8.69 -15.18 -10.22
N GLN A 28 -9.45 -15.51 -9.17
CA GLN A 28 -10.53 -16.49 -9.21
C GLN A 28 -11.71 -16.00 -10.07
N GLU A 29 -12.09 -14.73 -9.97
CA GLU A 29 -13.10 -14.08 -10.80
C GLU A 29 -12.71 -14.12 -12.29
N ALA A 30 -11.40 -14.08 -12.60
CA ALA A 30 -10.86 -14.26 -13.95
C ALA A 30 -10.75 -15.73 -14.39
N GLY A 31 -11.29 -16.69 -13.62
CA GLY A 31 -11.35 -18.11 -13.97
C GLY A 31 -10.09 -18.92 -13.63
N HIS A 32 -9.24 -18.45 -12.71
CA HIS A 32 -8.03 -19.15 -12.29
C HIS A 32 -8.22 -19.90 -10.96
N ILE A 33 -7.48 -21.00 -10.79
CA ILE A 33 -7.43 -21.74 -9.52
C ILE A 33 -6.26 -21.19 -8.71
N VAL A 34 -6.55 -20.56 -7.57
CA VAL A 34 -5.55 -19.85 -6.76
C VAL A 34 -5.37 -20.54 -5.41
N THR A 35 -4.11 -20.79 -5.03
CA THR A 35 -3.72 -21.14 -3.67
C THR A 35 -2.78 -20.08 -3.13
N ILE A 36 -3.09 -19.50 -1.99
CA ILE A 36 -2.21 -18.55 -1.30
C ILE A 36 -1.32 -19.34 -0.34
N TYR A 37 -0.01 -19.27 -0.54
CA TYR A 37 0.99 -19.79 0.39
C TYR A 37 1.45 -18.63 1.28
N SER A 38 0.91 -18.59 2.50
CA SER A 38 1.15 -17.52 3.47
C SER A 38 2.24 -17.90 4.48
N PHE A 39 2.52 -17.02 5.40
CA PHE A 39 3.54 -17.22 6.43
C PHE A 39 2.93 -17.79 7.71
N LYS A 40 3.62 -18.79 8.32
CA LYS A 40 3.44 -19.19 9.71
C LYS A 40 4.07 -18.16 10.64
N LEU A 41 5.25 -17.65 10.24
CA LEU A 41 5.93 -16.53 10.88
C LEU A 41 6.43 -15.58 9.80
N GLN A 42 5.88 -14.36 9.76
CA GLN A 42 6.31 -13.31 8.84
C GLN A 42 7.45 -12.48 9.43
N TYR A 43 7.25 -11.95 10.63
CA TYR A 43 8.25 -11.19 11.36
C TYR A 43 8.51 -11.79 12.73
N PRO A 44 9.78 -11.85 13.19
CA PRO A 44 10.06 -12.11 14.58
C PRO A 44 9.52 -10.95 15.44
N ALA A 45 9.12 -11.25 16.68
CA ALA A 45 8.45 -10.29 17.56
C ALA A 45 9.23 -8.98 17.74
N PHE A 46 10.57 -9.03 17.77
CA PHE A 46 11.44 -7.86 17.95
C PHE A 46 11.55 -6.96 16.70
N LEU A 47 11.14 -7.45 15.52
CA LEU A 47 11.12 -6.66 14.28
C LEU A 47 9.71 -6.15 13.94
N PHE A 48 8.69 -6.64 14.63
CA PHE A 48 7.32 -6.21 14.39
C PHE A 48 7.00 -5.00 15.27
N PRO A 49 6.70 -3.84 14.69
CA PRO A 49 6.52 -2.60 15.46
C PRO A 49 5.17 -2.52 16.18
N GLY A 50 4.21 -3.39 15.88
CA GLY A 50 2.85 -3.39 16.45
C GLY A 50 2.67 -4.42 17.58
N LYS A 51 1.51 -4.38 18.25
CA LYS A 51 1.15 -5.31 19.34
C LYS A 51 1.02 -6.76 18.86
N THR A 52 0.45 -6.98 17.68
CA THR A 52 0.29 -8.31 17.06
C THR A 52 0.30 -8.20 15.54
N GLN A 53 0.85 -9.22 14.86
CA GLN A 53 0.78 -9.34 13.41
C GLN A 53 -0.40 -10.20 12.94
N TYR A 54 -1.21 -10.70 13.86
CA TYR A 54 -2.33 -11.59 13.56
C TYR A 54 -3.66 -10.85 13.68
N SER A 55 -4.61 -11.21 12.81
CA SER A 55 -6.00 -10.78 12.85
C SER A 55 -6.81 -11.70 13.75
N GLU A 56 -7.79 -11.13 14.41
CA GLU A 56 -8.83 -11.86 15.16
C GLU A 56 -10.05 -12.15 14.27
N ASP A 57 -10.07 -11.64 13.04
CA ASP A 57 -11.16 -11.83 12.09
C ASP A 57 -11.26 -13.29 11.65
N ALA A 58 -12.45 -13.71 11.21
CA ALA A 58 -12.68 -15.03 10.64
C ALA A 58 -11.92 -15.20 9.30
N ALA A 59 -11.46 -16.42 9.04
CA ALA A 59 -10.79 -16.74 7.78
C ALA A 59 -11.73 -16.49 6.58
N PRO A 60 -11.23 -15.91 5.46
CA PRO A 60 -12.02 -15.71 4.25
C PRO A 60 -12.46 -17.06 3.65
N LEU A 61 -13.75 -17.38 3.72
CA LEU A 61 -14.31 -18.67 3.31
C LEU A 61 -14.07 -19.06 1.84
N ARG A 62 -13.82 -18.08 0.97
CA ARG A 62 -13.64 -18.30 -0.48
C ARG A 62 -12.19 -18.55 -0.89
N LEU A 63 -11.23 -18.41 0.02
CA LEU A 63 -9.80 -18.47 -0.30
C LEU A 63 -9.17 -19.75 0.25
N HIS A 64 -8.39 -20.41 -0.60
CA HIS A 64 -7.53 -21.50 -0.17
C HIS A 64 -6.18 -20.94 0.31
N ILE A 65 -6.05 -20.73 1.62
CA ILE A 65 -4.85 -20.17 2.26
C ILE A 65 -4.11 -21.29 3.01
N VAL A 66 -2.84 -21.43 2.71
CA VAL A 66 -1.95 -22.42 3.35
C VAL A 66 -0.85 -21.68 4.09
N PRO A 67 -0.90 -21.56 5.44
CA PRO A 67 0.19 -21.02 6.25
C PRO A 67 1.37 -21.97 6.21
N LEU A 68 2.42 -21.65 5.46
CA LEU A 68 3.50 -22.56 5.14
C LEU A 68 4.89 -21.99 5.48
N LEU A 69 5.16 -20.73 5.12
CA LEU A 69 6.48 -20.13 5.15
C LEU A 69 6.87 -19.66 6.56
N HIS A 70 8.14 -19.79 6.89
CA HIS A 70 8.75 -19.23 8.09
C HIS A 70 9.95 -18.38 7.69
N SER A 71 9.87 -17.06 7.86
CA SER A 71 10.85 -16.11 7.33
C SER A 71 12.30 -16.34 7.75
N LEU A 72 12.53 -16.92 8.93
CA LEU A 72 13.85 -17.13 9.53
C LEU A 72 14.38 -18.56 9.47
N ASN A 73 13.59 -19.56 9.06
CA ASN A 73 14.00 -20.97 9.14
C ASN A 73 14.38 -21.54 7.76
N PRO A 74 15.68 -21.71 7.46
CA PRO A 74 16.13 -22.23 6.17
C PRO A 74 15.62 -23.64 5.86
N LEU A 75 15.48 -24.52 6.86
CA LEU A 75 14.92 -25.86 6.65
C LEU A 75 13.47 -25.78 6.19
N ASN A 76 12.70 -24.84 6.77
CA ASN A 76 11.33 -24.61 6.31
C ASN A 76 11.30 -24.11 4.86
N TRP A 77 12.26 -23.29 4.40
CA TRP A 77 12.31 -22.82 3.02
C TRP A 77 12.41 -23.97 2.02
N PHE A 78 13.24 -25.00 2.33
CA PHE A 78 13.35 -26.21 1.51
C PHE A 78 12.04 -27.00 1.47
N ILE A 79 11.40 -27.17 2.63
CA ILE A 79 10.11 -27.88 2.75
C ILE A 79 9.05 -27.10 1.96
N SER A 80 8.93 -25.81 2.17
CA SER A 80 7.94 -24.94 1.51
C SER A 80 8.10 -24.95 0.00
N GLY A 81 9.32 -24.83 -0.51
CA GLY A 81 9.57 -24.89 -1.94
C GLY A 81 9.15 -26.22 -2.56
N ARG A 82 9.39 -27.36 -1.87
CA ARG A 82 8.95 -28.69 -2.33
C ARG A 82 7.43 -28.84 -2.29
N VAL A 83 6.77 -28.34 -1.24
CA VAL A 83 5.30 -28.39 -1.14
C VAL A 83 4.65 -27.59 -2.26
N ILE A 84 5.13 -26.36 -2.51
CA ILE A 84 4.62 -25.52 -3.61
C ILE A 84 4.86 -26.19 -4.97
N ALA A 85 6.05 -26.72 -5.23
CA ALA A 85 6.35 -27.43 -6.48
C ALA A 85 5.47 -28.66 -6.67
N LYS A 86 5.22 -29.46 -5.60
CA LYS A 86 4.34 -30.63 -5.64
C LYS A 86 2.89 -30.28 -5.99
N SER A 87 2.45 -29.07 -5.72
CA SER A 87 1.12 -28.60 -6.13
C SER A 87 1.00 -28.40 -7.64
N ARG A 88 2.12 -28.45 -8.38
CA ARG A 88 2.20 -28.28 -9.84
C ARG A 88 1.49 -27.01 -10.33
N PRO A 89 1.93 -25.81 -9.88
CA PRO A 89 1.36 -24.59 -10.39
C PRO A 89 1.81 -24.33 -11.83
N ASP A 90 0.92 -23.76 -12.65
CA ASP A 90 1.26 -23.28 -14.00
C ASP A 90 2.01 -21.94 -13.93
N ARG A 91 1.73 -21.14 -12.90
CA ARG A 91 2.39 -19.87 -12.62
C ARG A 91 2.61 -19.69 -11.12
N VAL A 92 3.68 -18.97 -10.78
CA VAL A 92 3.93 -18.49 -9.43
C VAL A 92 3.90 -16.97 -9.45
N ILE A 93 3.08 -16.37 -8.59
CA ILE A 93 3.10 -14.95 -8.30
C ILE A 93 3.64 -14.80 -6.89
N VAL A 94 4.72 -14.04 -6.72
CA VAL A 94 5.30 -13.76 -5.40
C VAL A 94 5.21 -12.28 -5.10
N ARG A 95 4.73 -11.93 -3.92
CA ARG A 95 4.72 -10.54 -3.47
C ARG A 95 5.99 -10.22 -2.70
N PHE A 96 6.61 -9.07 -3.03
CA PHE A 96 7.85 -8.63 -2.39
C PHE A 96 7.72 -7.18 -1.92
N TRP A 97 8.07 -6.93 -0.65
CA TRP A 97 7.88 -5.61 -0.02
C TRP A 97 9.01 -5.18 0.92
N LEU A 98 9.95 -6.09 1.24
CA LEU A 98 11.05 -5.79 2.17
C LEU A 98 12.25 -6.70 1.90
N PRO A 99 13.50 -6.17 1.83
CA PRO A 99 14.72 -6.94 1.58
C PRO A 99 14.94 -8.10 2.53
N PHE A 100 14.54 -7.94 3.81
CA PHE A 100 14.58 -9.01 4.83
C PHE A 100 13.93 -10.32 4.35
N MET A 101 12.90 -10.26 3.50
CA MET A 101 12.25 -11.44 2.93
C MET A 101 13.05 -12.09 1.79
N GLY A 102 14.09 -11.43 1.30
CA GLY A 102 14.88 -11.86 0.15
C GLY A 102 15.44 -13.27 0.27
N PRO A 103 16.14 -13.63 1.36
CA PRO A 103 16.69 -14.99 1.54
C PRO A 103 15.61 -16.07 1.54
N CYS A 104 14.54 -15.87 2.28
CA CYS A 104 13.41 -16.81 2.36
C CYS A 104 12.76 -17.01 0.99
N LEU A 105 12.22 -15.94 0.43
CA LEU A 105 11.48 -16.00 -0.84
C LEU A 105 12.39 -16.43 -1.99
N GLY A 106 13.58 -15.87 -2.11
CA GLY A 106 14.53 -16.23 -3.17
C GLY A 106 14.95 -17.69 -3.14
N THR A 107 15.12 -18.28 -1.95
CA THR A 107 15.44 -19.72 -1.81
C THR A 107 14.25 -20.59 -2.16
N VAL A 108 13.06 -20.27 -1.63
CA VAL A 108 11.81 -20.99 -1.96
C VAL A 108 11.59 -21.01 -3.48
N LEU A 109 11.70 -19.87 -4.15
CA LEU A 109 11.49 -19.76 -5.60
C LEU A 109 12.48 -20.60 -6.42
N ARG A 110 13.77 -20.64 -6.02
CA ARG A 110 14.78 -21.49 -6.68
C ARG A 110 14.47 -22.98 -6.53
N ILE A 111 13.96 -23.38 -5.38
CA ILE A 111 13.55 -24.77 -5.13
C ILE A 111 12.31 -25.10 -5.95
N VAL A 112 11.31 -24.21 -5.97
CA VAL A 112 10.11 -24.39 -6.79
C VAL A 112 10.52 -24.54 -8.26
N ARG A 113 11.34 -23.66 -8.79
CA ARG A 113 11.83 -23.73 -10.19
C ARG A 113 12.52 -25.06 -10.50
N ARG A 114 13.43 -25.52 -9.61
CA ARG A 114 14.17 -26.78 -9.82
C ARG A 114 13.30 -28.03 -9.77
N LYS A 115 12.16 -27.99 -9.08
CA LYS A 115 11.27 -29.13 -8.84
C LYS A 115 10.00 -29.11 -9.68
N SER A 116 9.73 -28.02 -10.39
CA SER A 116 8.58 -27.88 -11.30
C SER A 116 8.95 -28.27 -12.73
N ALA A 117 7.93 -28.45 -13.56
CA ALA A 117 8.11 -28.68 -14.99
C ALA A 117 8.82 -27.50 -15.67
N PRO A 118 9.56 -27.73 -16.76
CA PRO A 118 10.12 -26.66 -17.59
C PRO A 118 9.03 -25.68 -18.04
N GLY A 119 9.36 -24.39 -18.08
CA GLY A 119 8.41 -23.35 -18.51
C GLY A 119 7.60 -22.70 -17.38
N LEU A 120 7.76 -23.13 -16.12
CA LEU A 120 7.15 -22.42 -15.00
C LEU A 120 7.63 -20.96 -14.97
N ARG A 121 6.68 -20.02 -15.03
CA ARG A 121 6.95 -18.59 -14.92
C ARG A 121 6.74 -18.08 -13.52
N ILE A 122 7.71 -17.31 -13.00
CA ILE A 122 7.70 -16.72 -11.68
C ILE A 122 7.66 -15.20 -11.83
N THR A 123 6.51 -14.59 -11.53
CA THR A 123 6.29 -13.15 -11.59
C THR A 123 6.34 -12.54 -10.20
N ALA A 124 7.16 -11.52 -9.98
CA ALA A 124 7.18 -10.76 -8.73
C ALA A 124 6.24 -9.56 -8.81
N LEU A 125 5.23 -9.51 -7.93
CA LEU A 125 4.47 -8.29 -7.63
C LEU A 125 5.23 -7.54 -6.55
N THR A 126 5.86 -6.42 -6.91
CA THR A 126 6.82 -5.72 -6.03
C THR A 126 6.22 -4.42 -5.53
N ASP A 127 6.01 -4.33 -4.22
CA ASP A 127 5.57 -3.13 -3.53
C ASP A 127 6.75 -2.17 -3.28
N ASN A 128 7.86 -2.70 -2.78
CA ASN A 128 9.14 -2.03 -2.56
C ASN A 128 10.28 -3.01 -2.78
N ILE A 129 11.32 -2.59 -3.48
CA ILE A 129 12.55 -3.38 -3.66
C ILE A 129 13.70 -2.81 -2.82
N ILE A 130 13.67 -1.51 -2.57
CA ILE A 130 14.56 -0.77 -1.66
C ILE A 130 13.68 -0.22 -0.53
N PRO A 131 14.04 -0.44 0.75
CA PRO A 131 13.24 0.05 1.87
C PRO A 131 13.38 1.56 2.01
N HIS A 132 12.38 2.22 2.61
CA HIS A 132 12.42 3.64 2.94
C HIS A 132 13.55 3.97 3.93
N GLU A 133 13.80 3.07 4.88
CA GLU A 133 14.89 3.12 5.84
C GLU A 133 15.96 2.10 5.42
N LYS A 134 16.99 2.58 4.73
CA LYS A 134 18.07 1.73 4.19
C LYS A 134 18.95 1.17 5.31
N ARG A 135 19.27 -0.12 5.20
CA ARG A 135 20.19 -0.83 6.10
C ARG A 135 21.33 -1.46 5.31
N PRO A 136 22.52 -1.63 5.91
CA PRO A 136 23.59 -2.39 5.29
C PRO A 136 23.12 -3.81 4.88
N GLY A 137 23.41 -4.21 3.63
CA GLY A 137 23.01 -5.53 3.12
C GLY A 137 21.67 -5.57 2.37
N ASP A 138 20.79 -4.59 2.50
CA ASP A 138 19.47 -4.60 1.84
C ASP A 138 19.56 -4.82 0.33
N LEU A 139 20.52 -4.16 -0.33
CA LEU A 139 20.73 -4.30 -1.77
C LEU A 139 21.10 -5.75 -2.17
N LEU A 140 21.95 -6.41 -1.36
CA LEU A 140 22.34 -7.80 -1.60
C LEU A 140 21.15 -8.75 -1.47
N LEU A 141 20.34 -8.56 -0.43
CA LEU A 141 19.15 -9.37 -0.18
C LEU A 141 18.10 -9.19 -1.27
N SER A 142 17.87 -7.95 -1.71
CA SER A 142 16.97 -7.65 -2.81
C SER A 142 17.47 -8.24 -4.14
N ARG A 143 18.76 -8.17 -4.43
CA ARG A 143 19.38 -8.83 -5.61
C ARG A 143 19.19 -10.34 -5.56
N TYR A 144 19.44 -10.95 -4.42
CA TYR A 144 19.27 -12.40 -4.26
C TYR A 144 17.83 -12.84 -4.58
N PHE A 145 16.84 -12.08 -4.16
CA PHE A 145 15.44 -12.30 -4.52
C PHE A 145 15.20 -12.06 -6.02
N ALA A 146 15.59 -10.89 -6.51
CA ALA A 146 15.28 -10.46 -7.88
C ALA A 146 15.78 -11.46 -8.95
N HIS A 147 16.97 -12.03 -8.76
CA HIS A 147 17.51 -13.07 -9.65
C HIS A 147 16.78 -14.43 -9.57
N SER A 148 15.75 -14.59 -8.77
CA SER A 148 14.91 -15.78 -8.75
C SER A 148 13.59 -15.62 -9.50
N CYS A 149 13.31 -14.43 -10.02
CA CYS A 149 12.10 -14.08 -10.76
C CYS A 149 12.36 -13.98 -12.27
N ASP A 150 11.35 -14.26 -13.09
CA ASP A 150 11.42 -14.13 -14.55
C ASP A 150 11.00 -12.74 -15.00
N ASP A 151 10.06 -12.13 -14.28
CA ASP A 151 9.56 -10.79 -14.57
C ASP A 151 8.99 -10.12 -13.31
N PHE A 152 8.75 -8.83 -13.44
CA PHE A 152 8.24 -7.98 -12.37
C PHE A 152 6.99 -7.23 -12.82
N VAL A 153 6.04 -7.12 -11.89
CA VAL A 153 4.93 -6.18 -11.98
C VAL A 153 5.06 -5.20 -10.82
N VAL A 154 5.02 -3.93 -11.14
CA VAL A 154 5.13 -2.84 -10.16
C VAL A 154 3.90 -1.95 -10.22
N MET A 155 3.55 -1.36 -9.09
CA MET A 155 2.40 -0.48 -8.95
C MET A 155 2.80 1.00 -8.87
N SER A 156 4.11 1.30 -8.97
CA SER A 156 4.70 2.63 -9.07
C SER A 156 5.89 2.60 -10.02
N ARG A 157 6.08 3.67 -10.80
CA ARG A 157 7.23 3.83 -11.70
C ARG A 157 8.54 4.00 -10.93
N SER A 158 8.48 4.60 -9.74
CA SER A 158 9.66 4.71 -8.87
C SER A 158 10.22 3.33 -8.51
N VAL A 159 9.36 2.35 -8.19
CA VAL A 159 9.77 0.97 -7.93
C VAL A 159 10.35 0.30 -9.18
N ALA A 160 9.86 0.63 -10.38
CA ALA A 160 10.45 0.11 -11.62
C ALA A 160 11.92 0.54 -11.75
N HIS A 161 12.22 1.82 -11.54
CA HIS A 161 13.60 2.34 -11.57
C HIS A 161 14.48 1.73 -10.47
N GLU A 162 13.90 1.51 -9.27
CA GLU A 162 14.61 0.82 -8.19
C GLU A 162 14.98 -0.63 -8.57
N ILE A 163 14.09 -1.38 -9.24
CA ILE A 163 14.37 -2.74 -9.72
C ILE A 163 15.47 -2.72 -10.77
N GLU A 164 15.43 -1.78 -11.72
CA GLU A 164 16.51 -1.60 -12.71
C GLU A 164 17.86 -1.39 -12.01
N TYR A 165 17.91 -0.56 -10.99
CA TYR A 165 19.11 -0.34 -10.18
C TYR A 165 19.56 -1.60 -9.43
N VAL A 166 18.64 -2.31 -8.78
CA VAL A 166 18.92 -3.56 -8.04
C VAL A 166 19.46 -4.64 -8.97
N LEU A 167 18.96 -4.75 -10.19
CA LEU A 167 19.44 -5.71 -11.19
C LEU A 167 20.80 -5.31 -11.82
N GLY A 168 21.29 -4.10 -11.51
CA GLY A 168 22.59 -3.62 -12.01
C GLY A 168 22.57 -3.14 -13.46
N ALA A 169 21.40 -2.82 -13.98
CA ALA A 169 21.25 -2.23 -15.31
C ALA A 169 21.38 -0.71 -15.23
N PRO A 170 22.44 -0.09 -15.80
CA PRO A 170 22.45 1.34 -15.99
C PRO A 170 21.33 1.73 -16.97
N THR A 171 20.61 2.78 -16.67
CA THR A 171 19.52 3.33 -17.47
C THR A 171 19.93 3.69 -18.92
N LEU A 172 21.22 3.78 -19.19
CA LEU A 172 21.83 4.10 -20.50
C LEU A 172 22.10 2.90 -21.41
N VAL A 173 21.98 1.64 -20.93
CA VAL A 173 22.29 0.44 -21.74
C VAL A 173 21.08 -0.07 -22.54
N ARG A 174 19.93 0.58 -22.48
CA ARG A 174 18.77 0.26 -23.34
C ARG A 174 19.01 0.44 -24.85
N LEU A 175 20.12 0.99 -25.25
CA LEU A 175 20.42 1.25 -26.69
C LEU A 175 21.33 0.23 -27.33
N THR A 176 21.89 -0.74 -26.64
CA THR A 176 22.70 -1.79 -27.23
C THR A 176 22.30 -3.18 -26.73
N LYS A 177 22.01 -4.03 -27.70
CA LYS A 177 21.63 -5.43 -27.68
C LYS A 177 22.06 -6.25 -26.46
N GLN A 178 21.06 -7.04 -25.91
CA GLN A 178 21.25 -8.28 -25.18
C GLN A 178 21.96 -8.22 -23.83
N SER A 179 21.33 -7.54 -22.86
CA SER A 179 21.32 -8.04 -21.49
C SER A 179 19.86 -8.30 -21.15
N ALA A 180 19.49 -9.55 -20.92
CA ALA A 180 18.13 -9.96 -20.64
C ALA A 180 17.74 -9.48 -19.23
N ILE A 181 17.47 -8.19 -19.10
CA ILE A 181 16.84 -7.65 -17.89
C ILE A 181 15.44 -8.23 -17.86
N ALA A 182 15.09 -8.85 -16.73
CA ALA A 182 13.74 -9.35 -16.50
C ALA A 182 12.71 -8.26 -16.84
N PRO A 183 11.67 -8.54 -17.65
CA PRO A 183 10.70 -7.54 -18.05
C PRO A 183 10.01 -6.92 -16.84
N ILE A 184 9.93 -5.59 -16.79
CA ILE A 184 9.21 -4.86 -15.76
C ILE A 184 7.97 -4.26 -16.39
N ARG A 185 6.80 -4.62 -15.84
CA ARG A 185 5.49 -4.14 -16.28
C ARG A 185 4.88 -3.27 -15.21
N TYR A 186 4.23 -2.21 -15.61
CA TYR A 186 3.52 -1.31 -14.72
C TYR A 186 2.02 -1.57 -14.77
N ALA A 187 1.40 -1.69 -13.60
CA ALA A 187 -0.04 -1.63 -13.40
C ALA A 187 -0.31 -0.73 -12.19
N PRO A 188 -1.17 0.29 -12.30
CA PRO A 188 -1.51 1.13 -11.15
C PRO A 188 -2.05 0.29 -10.01
N HIS A 189 -1.77 0.70 -8.77
CA HIS A 189 -2.30 0.03 -7.58
C HIS A 189 -3.84 0.01 -7.63
N PRO A 190 -4.49 -1.16 -7.52
CA PRO A 190 -5.94 -1.26 -7.60
C PRO A 190 -6.64 -0.55 -6.43
N VAL A 191 -7.85 -0.07 -6.68
CA VAL A 191 -8.73 0.47 -5.64
C VAL A 191 -9.11 -0.63 -4.66
N TYR A 192 -9.04 -0.34 -3.38
CA TYR A 192 -9.57 -1.23 -2.36
C TYR A 192 -11.10 -1.11 -2.30
N ASP A 193 -11.81 -2.16 -2.69
CA ASP A 193 -13.27 -2.24 -2.79
C ASP A 193 -13.93 -3.03 -1.65
N ASN A 194 -13.16 -3.41 -0.64
CA ASN A 194 -13.57 -4.26 0.48
C ASN A 194 -13.97 -3.49 1.75
N TYR A 195 -14.10 -2.16 1.68
CA TYR A 195 -14.47 -1.31 2.84
C TYR A 195 -15.97 -0.96 2.91
N GLY A 196 -16.80 -1.58 2.06
CA GLY A 196 -18.22 -1.30 1.97
C GLY A 196 -18.56 0.01 1.24
N SER A 197 -19.84 0.37 1.26
CA SER A 197 -20.33 1.58 0.59
C SER A 197 -20.13 2.82 1.45
N ALA A 198 -20.00 3.98 0.80
CA ALA A 198 -20.00 5.26 1.48
C ALA A 198 -21.30 5.48 2.28
N MET A 199 -21.16 6.16 3.39
CA MET A 199 -22.28 6.58 4.24
C MET A 199 -22.63 8.05 3.96
N GLU A 200 -23.80 8.47 4.44
CA GLU A 200 -24.13 9.90 4.49
C GLU A 200 -23.16 10.63 5.44
N LYS A 201 -22.64 11.78 5.01
CA LYS A 201 -21.58 12.53 5.68
C LYS A 201 -21.95 12.92 7.12
N THR A 202 -23.16 13.42 7.33
CA THR A 202 -23.62 13.87 8.65
C THR A 202 -23.74 12.67 9.59
N ALA A 203 -24.28 11.55 9.11
CA ALA A 203 -24.37 10.31 9.89
C ALA A 203 -22.97 9.78 10.27
N ALA A 204 -22.01 9.82 9.34
CA ALA A 204 -20.65 9.41 9.61
C ALA A 204 -19.96 10.32 10.64
N ARG A 205 -20.13 11.64 10.56
CA ARG A 205 -19.61 12.60 11.54
C ARG A 205 -20.22 12.38 12.92
N THR A 206 -21.53 12.20 12.99
CA THR A 206 -22.24 11.92 14.27
C THR A 206 -21.72 10.64 14.91
N ALA A 207 -21.53 9.57 14.13
CA ALA A 207 -20.98 8.30 14.63
C ALA A 207 -19.54 8.42 15.16
N LEU A 208 -18.77 9.38 14.65
CA LEU A 208 -17.40 9.69 15.11
C LEU A 208 -17.37 10.76 16.22
N GLY A 209 -18.54 11.22 16.72
CA GLY A 209 -18.63 12.28 17.73
C GLY A 209 -18.22 13.67 17.21
N ILE A 210 -18.23 13.89 15.89
CA ILE A 210 -17.87 15.15 15.27
C ILE A 210 -19.11 16.00 15.06
N THR A 211 -19.32 16.99 15.90
CA THR A 211 -20.47 17.90 15.82
C THR A 211 -20.22 19.11 14.91
N ALA A 212 -18.95 19.41 14.61
CA ALA A 212 -18.58 20.55 13.81
C ALA A 212 -19.07 20.42 12.35
N LYS A 213 -19.73 21.47 11.84
CA LYS A 213 -20.09 21.62 10.43
C LYS A 213 -18.91 22.15 9.59
N ALA A 214 -17.79 22.45 10.21
CA ALA A 214 -16.60 22.99 9.58
C ALA A 214 -16.03 22.06 8.50
N PRO A 215 -15.26 22.61 7.53
CA PRO A 215 -14.43 21.83 6.63
C PRO A 215 -13.58 20.83 7.38
N LEU A 216 -13.57 19.54 6.97
CA LEU A 216 -12.90 18.45 7.67
C LEU A 216 -11.93 17.74 6.74
N VAL A 217 -10.64 17.82 7.05
CA VAL A 217 -9.61 17.03 6.37
C VAL A 217 -9.31 15.76 7.15
N LEU A 218 -8.94 14.69 6.46
CA LEU A 218 -8.60 13.39 7.05
C LEU A 218 -7.14 13.05 6.81
N PHE A 219 -6.41 12.80 7.90
CA PHE A 219 -5.17 12.04 7.90
C PHE A 219 -5.48 10.62 8.40
N PHE A 220 -5.14 9.59 7.60
CA PHE A 220 -5.52 8.22 7.91
C PHE A 220 -4.35 7.23 7.82
N GLY A 221 -4.37 6.22 8.71
CA GLY A 221 -3.44 5.10 8.75
C GLY A 221 -2.32 5.28 9.77
N LEU A 222 -1.36 4.33 9.81
CA LEU A 222 -0.27 4.34 10.81
C LEU A 222 0.43 5.70 10.86
N ILE A 223 0.58 6.26 12.05
CA ILE A 223 1.30 7.52 12.26
C ILE A 223 2.78 7.20 12.42
N ARG A 224 3.57 7.66 11.44
CA ARG A 224 5.03 7.53 11.37
C ARG A 224 5.65 8.78 10.76
N ALA A 225 6.88 9.11 11.16
CA ALA A 225 7.59 10.34 10.76
C ALA A 225 7.58 10.57 9.24
N TYR A 226 7.78 9.52 8.43
CA TYR A 226 7.78 9.65 6.98
C TYR A 226 6.42 10.03 6.39
N LYS A 227 5.31 9.84 7.13
CA LYS A 227 3.96 10.22 6.70
C LYS A 227 3.61 11.68 6.95
N GLY A 228 4.49 12.40 7.65
CA GLY A 228 4.44 13.86 7.71
C GLY A 228 3.24 14.45 8.45
N LEU A 229 2.72 13.78 9.50
CA LEU A 229 1.65 14.38 10.31
C LEU A 229 2.04 15.75 10.85
N ASP A 230 3.31 15.96 11.18
CA ASP A 230 3.88 17.24 11.57
C ASP A 230 3.63 18.32 10.52
N LEU A 231 3.84 18.02 9.22
CA LEU A 231 3.58 18.97 8.13
C LEU A 231 2.11 19.38 8.05
N LEU A 232 1.17 18.43 8.29
CA LEU A 232 -0.25 18.75 8.33
C LEU A 232 -0.58 19.63 9.53
N LEU A 233 -0.07 19.30 10.74
CA LEU A 233 -0.31 20.08 11.93
C LEU A 233 0.21 21.52 11.78
N GLU A 234 1.41 21.68 11.22
CA GLU A 234 1.95 23.00 10.89
C GLU A 234 1.14 23.71 9.78
N ALA A 235 0.59 23.00 8.80
CA ALA A 235 -0.27 23.60 7.77
C ALA A 235 -1.57 24.18 8.36
N LEU A 236 -2.12 23.55 9.40
CA LEU A 236 -3.37 23.98 10.02
C LEU A 236 -3.27 25.37 10.69
N GLN A 237 -2.08 25.88 11.04
CA GLN A 237 -1.93 27.24 11.53
C GLN A 237 -2.38 28.30 10.50
N TYR A 238 -2.19 27.99 9.20
CA TYR A 238 -2.55 28.91 8.11
C TYR A 238 -4.02 28.76 7.68
N THR A 239 -4.74 27.77 8.21
CA THR A 239 -6.11 27.43 7.80
C THR A 239 -7.07 27.38 9.00
N PRO A 240 -7.39 28.53 9.65
CA PRO A 240 -8.09 28.56 10.95
C PRO A 240 -9.51 27.97 10.92
N HIS A 241 -10.13 27.85 9.75
CA HIS A 241 -11.48 27.33 9.59
C HIS A 241 -11.54 25.83 9.30
N ILE A 242 -10.39 25.19 9.08
CA ILE A 242 -10.30 23.78 8.73
C ILE A 242 -10.04 22.94 9.99
N HIS A 243 -10.85 21.90 10.18
CA HIS A 243 -10.66 20.88 11.19
C HIS A 243 -9.94 19.67 10.60
N ALA A 244 -9.22 18.93 11.43
CA ALA A 244 -8.58 17.68 11.01
C ALA A 244 -9.01 16.49 11.86
N LEU A 245 -9.34 15.42 11.17
CA LEU A 245 -9.56 14.09 11.75
C LEU A 245 -8.28 13.28 11.55
N ILE A 246 -7.61 12.94 12.65
CA ILE A 246 -6.39 12.15 12.67
C ILE A 246 -6.76 10.75 13.13
N ALA A 247 -6.66 9.75 12.25
CA ALA A 247 -7.12 8.41 12.55
C ALA A 247 -6.06 7.35 12.23
N GLY A 248 -5.61 6.62 13.25
CA GLY A 248 -4.66 5.53 13.13
C GLY A 248 -3.73 5.38 14.32
N GLU A 249 -3.13 4.21 14.44
CA GLU A 249 -2.22 3.86 15.53
C GLU A 249 -0.89 4.63 15.37
N CYS A 250 -0.42 5.25 16.47
CA CYS A 250 0.83 5.99 16.50
C CYS A 250 2.00 5.08 16.86
N TYR A 251 3.04 5.08 16.03
CA TYR A 251 4.28 4.31 16.22
C TYR A 251 5.50 5.21 16.52
N ASP A 252 5.30 6.53 16.53
CA ASP A 252 6.31 7.50 16.89
C ASP A 252 6.06 8.03 18.31
N ASP A 253 6.98 8.89 18.79
CA ASP A 253 6.75 9.63 20.02
C ASP A 253 5.69 10.71 19.81
N TRP A 254 4.50 10.51 20.38
CA TRP A 254 3.38 11.45 20.29
C TRP A 254 3.70 12.81 20.91
N ALA A 255 4.63 12.88 21.87
CA ALA A 255 4.99 14.15 22.51
C ALA A 255 5.53 15.19 21.53
N ALA A 256 6.17 14.75 20.44
CA ALA A 256 6.63 15.65 19.38
C ALA A 256 5.45 16.33 18.65
N TYR A 257 4.39 15.58 18.35
CA TYR A 257 3.16 16.12 17.73
C TYR A 257 2.38 16.98 18.71
N GLN A 258 2.32 16.58 19.98
CA GLN A 258 1.65 17.33 21.04
C GLN A 258 2.22 18.76 21.19
N LYS A 259 3.54 18.92 21.11
CA LYS A 259 4.20 20.25 21.13
C LYS A 259 3.71 21.15 19.98
N ILE A 260 3.58 20.62 18.77
CA ILE A 260 3.08 21.38 17.60
C ILE A 260 1.61 21.78 17.84
N ILE A 261 0.79 20.85 18.35
CA ILE A 261 -0.61 21.10 18.68
C ILE A 261 -0.78 22.24 19.68
N GLU A 262 0.01 22.24 20.75
CA GLU A 262 0.01 23.27 21.78
C GLU A 262 0.54 24.60 21.25
N GLN A 263 1.67 24.59 20.54
CA GLN A 263 2.29 25.78 19.95
C GLN A 263 1.33 26.54 19.02
N HIS A 264 0.52 25.83 18.24
CA HIS A 264 -0.40 26.44 17.26
C HIS A 264 -1.87 26.45 17.72
N HIS A 265 -2.14 26.12 19.00
CA HIS A 265 -3.48 26.13 19.60
C HIS A 265 -4.51 25.33 18.79
N LEU A 266 -4.15 24.12 18.34
CA LEU A 266 -4.95 23.32 17.42
C LEU A 266 -6.01 22.44 18.11
N SER A 267 -5.98 22.27 19.43
CA SER A 267 -6.73 21.25 20.18
C SER A 267 -8.23 21.23 19.86
N GLU A 268 -8.87 22.40 19.73
CA GLU A 268 -10.32 22.49 19.44
C GLU A 268 -10.71 22.10 18.01
N ARG A 269 -9.74 22.03 17.11
CA ARG A 269 -9.93 21.73 15.69
C ARG A 269 -9.46 20.33 15.31
N LEU A 270 -8.91 19.56 16.27
CA LEU A 270 -8.41 18.21 16.05
C LEU A 270 -9.37 17.18 16.64
N HIS A 271 -9.70 16.17 15.83
CA HIS A 271 -10.41 14.99 16.25
C HIS A 271 -9.43 13.81 16.20
N LEU A 272 -8.99 13.34 17.38
CA LEU A 272 -7.89 12.37 17.51
C LEU A 272 -8.41 10.97 17.81
N HIS A 273 -8.22 10.04 16.88
CA HIS A 273 -8.54 8.61 17.00
C HIS A 273 -7.25 7.79 16.87
N LEU A 274 -6.41 7.82 17.93
CA LEU A 274 -5.03 7.31 17.95
C LEU A 274 -5.00 5.80 18.28
N HIS A 275 -5.78 5.01 17.57
CA HIS A 275 -5.84 3.56 17.73
C HIS A 275 -5.96 2.88 16.36
N PHE A 276 -5.79 1.57 16.33
CA PHE A 276 -6.04 0.79 15.11
C PHE A 276 -7.51 0.92 14.70
N ILE A 277 -7.75 1.26 13.45
CA ILE A 277 -9.11 1.38 12.90
C ILE A 277 -9.47 0.06 12.22
N PRO A 278 -10.46 -0.69 12.74
CA PRO A 278 -10.96 -1.91 12.11
C PRO A 278 -11.51 -1.67 10.71
N THR A 279 -11.38 -2.68 9.85
CA THR A 279 -11.76 -2.59 8.42
C THR A 279 -13.19 -2.11 8.21
N GLU A 280 -14.12 -2.58 9.01
CA GLU A 280 -15.55 -2.22 8.96
C GLU A 280 -15.85 -0.77 9.35
N GLN A 281 -14.95 -0.14 10.11
CA GLN A 281 -15.06 1.26 10.53
C GLN A 281 -14.44 2.25 9.55
N VAL A 282 -13.55 1.81 8.65
CA VAL A 282 -12.85 2.69 7.69
C VAL A 282 -13.83 3.58 6.91
N LYS A 283 -14.99 3.02 6.53
CA LYS A 283 -16.05 3.76 5.83
C LYS A 283 -16.53 5.01 6.57
N LEU A 284 -16.54 5.01 7.91
CA LEU A 284 -16.97 6.16 8.72
C LEU A 284 -16.04 7.34 8.50
N TYR A 285 -14.73 7.11 8.55
CA TYR A 285 -13.70 8.13 8.43
C TYR A 285 -13.69 8.80 7.05
N PHE A 286 -13.69 7.98 5.99
CA PHE A 286 -13.68 8.50 4.62
C PHE A 286 -15.02 9.14 4.22
N SER A 287 -16.15 8.67 4.77
CA SER A 287 -17.45 9.30 4.55
C SER A 287 -17.60 10.64 5.28
N ALA A 288 -17.00 10.78 6.46
CA ALA A 288 -17.03 12.01 7.24
C ALA A 288 -16.18 13.14 6.61
N ALA A 289 -15.12 12.77 5.89
CA ALA A 289 -14.13 13.69 5.36
C ALA A 289 -14.58 14.45 4.10
N ASP A 290 -14.12 15.69 3.97
CA ASP A 290 -14.24 16.46 2.74
C ASP A 290 -13.04 16.22 1.81
N LEU A 291 -11.85 16.07 2.39
CA LEU A 291 -10.57 15.99 1.70
C LEU A 291 -9.63 15.05 2.48
N VAL A 292 -8.89 14.20 1.80
CA VAL A 292 -7.83 13.38 2.42
C VAL A 292 -6.50 14.09 2.24
N VAL A 293 -5.69 14.19 3.29
CA VAL A 293 -4.35 14.80 3.23
C VAL A 293 -3.31 13.75 3.52
N GLN A 294 -2.37 13.55 2.57
CA GLN A 294 -1.24 12.64 2.66
C GLN A 294 0.06 13.45 2.53
N PRO A 295 0.53 14.07 3.61
CA PRO A 295 1.64 15.01 3.59
C PRO A 295 2.99 14.28 3.70
N TYR A 296 3.12 13.15 2.98
CA TYR A 296 4.24 12.24 3.13
C TYR A 296 5.57 12.89 2.76
N LYS A 297 6.61 12.60 3.54
CA LYS A 297 7.99 13.01 3.27
C LYS A 297 8.70 12.00 2.35
N ASN A 298 8.22 10.76 2.35
CA ASN A 298 8.70 9.70 1.48
C ASN A 298 7.59 8.67 1.24
N ALA A 299 7.46 8.18 0.01
CA ALA A 299 6.50 7.12 -0.33
C ALA A 299 6.90 6.45 -1.65
N THR A 300 6.68 5.15 -1.78
CA THR A 300 6.67 4.46 -3.08
C THR A 300 5.27 4.45 -3.67
N GLN A 301 4.27 4.19 -2.83
CA GLN A 301 2.85 4.20 -3.13
C GLN A 301 2.04 4.33 -1.83
N SER A 302 0.73 4.56 -1.94
CA SER A 302 -0.13 4.64 -0.77
C SER A 302 -1.45 3.89 -0.98
N GLY A 303 -1.71 2.90 -0.13
CA GLY A 303 -3.02 2.24 -0.07
C GLY A 303 -4.14 3.21 0.35
N ILE A 304 -3.80 4.25 1.12
CA ILE A 304 -4.77 5.27 1.56
C ILE A 304 -5.34 6.04 0.36
N SER A 305 -4.51 6.33 -0.65
CA SER A 305 -5.00 6.93 -1.90
C SER A 305 -6.06 6.05 -2.58
N GLN A 306 -5.89 4.74 -2.54
CA GLN A 306 -6.83 3.80 -3.14
C GLN A 306 -8.15 3.71 -2.35
N ILE A 307 -8.09 3.84 -1.03
CA ILE A 307 -9.29 3.96 -0.19
C ILE A 307 -10.01 5.28 -0.49
N ALA A 308 -9.28 6.38 -0.64
CA ALA A 308 -9.86 7.67 -1.01
C ALA A 308 -10.57 7.61 -2.37
N TYR A 309 -9.98 6.93 -3.37
CA TYR A 309 -10.65 6.65 -4.65
C TYR A 309 -11.90 5.80 -4.49
N HIS A 310 -11.88 4.79 -3.60
CA HIS A 310 -13.05 3.96 -3.33
C HIS A 310 -14.23 4.80 -2.84
N PHE A 311 -13.99 5.70 -1.90
CA PHE A 311 -15.03 6.55 -1.33
C PHE A 311 -15.29 7.84 -2.13
N GLY A 312 -14.58 8.08 -3.21
CA GLY A 312 -14.73 9.27 -4.05
C GLY A 312 -14.31 10.56 -3.34
N VAL A 313 -13.29 10.47 -2.46
CA VAL A 313 -12.79 11.65 -1.72
C VAL A 313 -11.55 12.21 -2.40
N PRO A 314 -11.53 13.51 -2.76
CA PRO A 314 -10.34 14.18 -3.29
C PRO A 314 -9.17 14.20 -2.29
N MET A 315 -7.96 14.42 -2.79
CA MET A 315 -6.77 14.31 -1.98
C MET A 315 -5.82 15.50 -2.15
N VAL A 316 -5.15 15.88 -1.08
CA VAL A 316 -3.88 16.64 -1.13
C VAL A 316 -2.76 15.64 -0.85
N VAL A 317 -1.84 15.49 -1.80
CA VAL A 317 -0.67 14.62 -1.66
C VAL A 317 0.59 15.41 -1.92
N THR A 318 1.68 15.05 -1.26
CA THR A 318 2.99 15.63 -1.53
C THR A 318 3.64 15.03 -2.77
N LYS A 319 4.51 15.80 -3.44
CA LYS A 319 5.24 15.40 -4.66
C LYS A 319 6.41 14.48 -4.30
N VAL A 320 6.09 13.30 -3.71
CA VAL A 320 7.09 12.28 -3.32
C VAL A 320 6.72 10.92 -3.89
N GLY A 321 7.73 10.18 -4.33
CA GLY A 321 7.59 8.81 -4.83
C GLY A 321 6.50 8.65 -5.89
N GLY A 322 5.62 7.67 -5.69
CA GLY A 322 4.53 7.36 -6.62
C GLY A 322 3.23 8.13 -6.39
N LEU A 323 3.13 9.02 -5.40
CA LEU A 323 1.90 9.77 -5.12
C LEU A 323 1.47 10.66 -6.30
N PRO A 324 2.38 11.37 -7.02
CA PRO A 324 2.02 12.14 -8.20
C PRO A 324 1.48 11.31 -9.38
N GLU A 325 1.73 10.01 -9.39
CA GLU A 325 1.22 9.11 -10.43
C GLU A 325 -0.26 8.75 -10.20
N ILE A 326 -0.71 8.85 -8.94
CA ILE A 326 -2.05 8.48 -8.50
C ILE A 326 -3.00 9.68 -8.63
N VAL A 327 -2.59 10.86 -8.17
CA VAL A 327 -3.43 12.06 -8.10
C VAL A 327 -3.18 12.98 -9.30
N ALA A 328 -4.21 13.23 -10.08
CA ALA A 328 -4.16 14.23 -11.14
C ALA A 328 -4.32 15.62 -10.51
N HIS A 329 -3.22 16.41 -10.50
CA HIS A 329 -3.22 17.77 -9.93
C HIS A 329 -4.28 18.64 -10.56
N GLY A 330 -5.04 19.34 -9.73
CA GLY A 330 -6.13 20.22 -10.15
C GLY A 330 -7.41 19.48 -10.59
N ALA A 331 -7.40 18.14 -10.71
CA ALA A 331 -8.56 17.35 -11.09
C ALA A 331 -9.04 16.41 -9.97
N SER A 332 -8.33 15.33 -9.66
CA SER A 332 -8.71 14.44 -8.57
C SER A 332 -8.15 14.85 -7.21
N GLY A 333 -7.44 15.97 -7.14
CA GLY A 333 -6.82 16.52 -5.95
C GLY A 333 -5.64 17.42 -6.29
N TYR A 334 -4.74 17.60 -5.31
CA TYR A 334 -3.55 18.44 -5.44
C TYR A 334 -2.28 17.63 -5.21
N VAL A 335 -1.25 17.92 -5.99
CA VAL A 335 0.12 17.43 -5.80
C VAL A 335 0.98 18.65 -5.46
N VAL A 336 1.52 18.70 -4.24
CA VAL A 336 2.19 19.88 -3.69
C VAL A 336 3.58 19.55 -3.16
N ALA A 337 4.42 20.56 -2.91
CA ALA A 337 5.66 20.35 -2.19
C ALA A 337 5.41 19.80 -0.77
N PRO A 338 6.33 19.01 -0.18
CA PRO A 338 6.21 18.52 1.19
C PRO A 338 6.54 19.64 2.22
N GLU A 339 5.76 20.71 2.15
CA GLU A 339 5.92 21.94 2.93
C GLU A 339 4.57 22.37 3.51
N PRO A 340 4.50 22.82 4.78
CA PRO A 340 3.26 23.21 5.43
C PRO A 340 2.46 24.26 4.66
N ALA A 341 3.12 25.29 4.13
CA ALA A 341 2.47 26.35 3.38
C ALA A 341 1.81 25.83 2.11
N ALA A 342 2.50 24.99 1.32
CA ALA A 342 1.96 24.42 0.09
C ALA A 342 0.77 23.48 0.35
N ILE A 343 0.77 22.77 1.47
CA ILE A 343 -0.36 21.93 1.91
C ILE A 343 -1.53 22.83 2.30
N ALA A 344 -1.28 23.89 3.05
CA ALA A 344 -2.30 24.86 3.45
C ALA A 344 -2.95 25.55 2.26
N ASP A 345 -2.16 26.02 1.30
CA ASP A 345 -2.66 26.68 0.08
C ASP A 345 -3.60 25.76 -0.71
N ALA A 346 -3.24 24.46 -0.85
CA ALA A 346 -4.09 23.49 -1.52
C ALA A 346 -5.41 23.22 -0.78
N MET A 347 -5.36 23.14 0.55
CA MET A 347 -6.57 23.01 1.36
C MET A 347 -7.45 24.25 1.26
N GLN A 348 -6.88 25.46 1.31
CA GLN A 348 -7.61 26.70 1.15
C GLN A 348 -8.25 26.81 -0.23
N ASP A 349 -7.50 26.54 -1.32
CA ASP A 349 -8.03 26.57 -2.70
C ASP A 349 -9.22 25.61 -2.85
N TYR A 350 -9.13 24.41 -2.29
CA TYR A 350 -10.20 23.42 -2.34
C TYR A 350 -11.50 23.92 -1.70
N PHE A 351 -11.44 24.51 -0.51
CA PHE A 351 -12.62 24.95 0.22
C PHE A 351 -13.14 26.31 -0.23
N THR A 352 -12.26 27.27 -0.53
CA THR A 352 -12.64 28.63 -0.93
C THR A 352 -13.29 28.65 -2.31
N HIS A 353 -12.80 27.84 -3.25
CA HIS A 353 -13.34 27.79 -4.61
C HIS A 353 -14.41 26.72 -4.81
N HIS A 354 -14.94 26.13 -3.72
CA HIS A 354 -16.03 25.14 -3.75
C HIS A 354 -15.78 23.96 -4.72
N ARG A 355 -14.53 23.47 -4.79
CA ARG A 355 -14.14 22.42 -5.76
C ARG A 355 -14.64 21.02 -5.41
N SER A 356 -15.31 20.85 -4.28
CA SER A 356 -15.65 19.55 -3.69
C SER A 356 -16.42 18.67 -4.69
N GLU A 357 -17.50 19.13 -5.25
CA GLU A 357 -18.39 18.31 -6.08
C GLU A 357 -17.71 17.93 -7.40
N TRP A 358 -17.12 18.90 -8.08
CA TRP A 358 -16.39 18.66 -9.32
C TRP A 358 -15.21 17.70 -9.13
N MET A 359 -14.37 17.89 -8.10
CA MET A 359 -13.25 16.98 -7.85
C MET A 359 -13.70 15.58 -7.47
N ARG A 360 -14.81 15.44 -6.72
CA ARG A 360 -15.40 14.13 -6.41
C ARG A 360 -15.84 13.39 -7.68
N GLU A 361 -16.39 14.07 -8.65
CA GLU A 361 -16.74 13.50 -9.95
C GLU A 361 -15.49 13.04 -10.70
N GLN A 362 -14.42 13.86 -10.72
CA GLN A 362 -13.15 13.48 -11.34
C GLN A 362 -12.51 12.25 -10.65
N VAL A 363 -12.57 12.17 -9.32
CA VAL A 363 -12.10 10.98 -8.56
C VAL A 363 -12.90 9.74 -8.96
N ARG A 364 -14.23 9.84 -9.07
CA ARG A 364 -15.09 8.72 -9.49
C ARG A 364 -14.78 8.29 -10.93
N ALA A 365 -14.64 9.23 -11.85
CA ALA A 365 -14.30 8.95 -13.26
C ALA A 365 -12.93 8.25 -13.41
N ALA A 366 -11.95 8.62 -12.57
CA ALA A 366 -10.62 8.05 -12.61
C ALA A 366 -10.53 6.61 -12.03
N ARG A 367 -11.52 6.12 -11.27
CA ARG A 367 -11.51 4.80 -10.63
C ARG A 367 -11.21 3.65 -11.60
N GLY A 368 -11.70 3.71 -12.84
CA GLY A 368 -11.50 2.67 -13.84
C GLY A 368 -10.01 2.39 -14.16
N ARG A 369 -9.12 3.36 -13.97
CA ARG A 369 -7.67 3.19 -14.15
C ARG A 369 -7.08 2.21 -13.14
N PHE A 370 -7.69 2.08 -11.97
CA PHE A 370 -7.22 1.33 -10.81
C PHE A 370 -8.03 0.05 -10.61
N SER A 371 -8.33 -0.68 -11.70
CA SER A 371 -9.12 -1.91 -11.61
C SER A 371 -8.25 -3.14 -11.29
N TRP A 372 -8.80 -4.05 -10.52
CA TRP A 372 -8.18 -5.36 -10.26
C TRP A 372 -7.99 -6.17 -11.54
N GLU A 373 -8.92 -6.05 -12.48
CA GLU A 373 -8.83 -6.69 -13.79
C GLU A 373 -7.58 -6.28 -14.57
N ASN A 374 -7.23 -4.99 -14.52
CA ASN A 374 -6.01 -4.48 -15.18
C ASN A 374 -4.74 -5.05 -14.53
N LEU A 375 -4.69 -5.15 -13.19
CA LEU A 375 -3.58 -5.78 -12.49
C LEU A 375 -3.47 -7.26 -12.85
N VAL A 376 -4.58 -8.01 -12.83
CA VAL A 376 -4.64 -9.43 -13.21
C VAL A 376 -4.15 -9.65 -14.64
N LYS A 377 -4.65 -8.88 -15.60
CA LYS A 377 -4.19 -8.92 -17.00
C LYS A 377 -2.69 -8.65 -17.12
N THR A 378 -2.15 -7.73 -16.34
CA THR A 378 -0.73 -7.39 -16.36
C THR A 378 0.13 -8.49 -15.73
N LEU A 379 -0.33 -9.12 -14.64
CA LEU A 379 0.38 -10.22 -13.98
C LEU A 379 0.44 -11.48 -14.85
N LEU A 380 -0.56 -11.70 -15.72
CA LEU A 380 -0.69 -12.93 -16.51
C LEU A 380 -0.12 -12.82 -17.94
N LYS A 381 0.28 -11.65 -18.38
CA LYS A 381 1.08 -11.47 -19.61
C LYS A 381 2.47 -12.09 -19.48
#